data_4f2ba87b60a5bbd4d0be1bbc4d0fcc3d
#
_entry.id   4f2ba87b60a5bbd4d0be1bbc4d0fcc3d
#
_cell.length_a   1.000
_cell.length_b   1.000
_cell.length_c   1.000
_cell.angle_alpha   90.00
_cell.angle_beta   90.00
_cell.angle_gamma   90.00
#
_symmetry.space_group_name_H-M   'P 1'
#
loop_
_entity.id
_entity.type
_entity.pdbx_description
1 polymer ?
#
loop_
_entity_poly.entity_id
_entity_poly.type
_entity_poly.pdbx_seq_one_letter_code
_entity_poly.pdbx_strand_id
1 'polypeptide(L)'
;MNENNVFPLWTAAKPLTAPEDAERSEKVDFGEDGICRITNVTEPSLTFYPVSGRGPHPAVMVVPGGGYKILAWNHEGKDICAYFNSIGFSAFLLKYRCPDQRAAAHADAARAMRFIRANAEKFNIKPDSIGALGFSAGSHLIATLSAPADEIPYPSQDEIDNFSYRPDFAALIYPAYLADDDLNLYPEFKITENTPPTFLLQSEDDPIRVENAVGWYMALKRAGVKAEMHLYSEGGHGYGIFRTGHPVSNWTALTTNWLYNLLQIK
;
A
#
# COMPACT_ATOMS: atom_id res chain seq x y z
N MET A 1 4.82 12.60 -17.33
CA MET A 1 3.52 12.16 -16.77
C MET A 1 2.47 13.13 -17.27
N ASN A 2 1.34 12.65 -17.78
CA ASN A 2 0.23 13.53 -18.14
C ASN A 2 -0.36 14.07 -16.83
N GLU A 3 -0.39 15.38 -16.64
CA GLU A 3 -0.96 16.05 -15.46
C GLU A 3 -2.44 15.66 -15.21
N ASN A 4 -3.12 15.18 -16.23
CA ASN A 4 -4.52 14.72 -16.19
C ASN A 4 -4.77 13.44 -15.37
N ASN A 5 -3.72 12.76 -14.88
CA ASN A 5 -3.82 11.51 -14.14
C ASN A 5 -3.48 11.64 -12.65
N VAL A 6 -3.32 12.85 -12.14
CA VAL A 6 -3.06 13.12 -10.71
C VAL A 6 -4.33 13.71 -10.08
N PHE A 7 -4.81 13.06 -9.04
CA PHE A 7 -6.04 13.43 -8.34
C PHE A 7 -5.72 13.83 -6.91
N PRO A 8 -6.03 15.07 -6.48
CA PRO A 8 -5.96 15.44 -5.07
C PRO A 8 -6.98 14.62 -4.27
N LEU A 9 -6.60 14.16 -3.08
CA LEU A 9 -7.50 13.36 -2.24
C LEU A 9 -8.55 14.20 -1.51
N TRP A 10 -8.20 15.43 -1.18
CA TRP A 10 -9.05 16.33 -0.40
C TRP A 10 -9.38 17.57 -1.23
N THR A 11 -10.66 17.79 -1.48
CA THR A 11 -11.17 18.96 -2.23
C THR A 11 -11.64 20.07 -1.31
N ALA A 12 -11.81 19.79 -0.03
CA ALA A 12 -12.12 20.73 1.04
C ALA A 12 -10.96 20.76 2.07
N ALA A 13 -11.23 21.11 3.30
CA ALA A 13 -10.22 21.11 4.35
C ALA A 13 -9.69 19.67 4.60
N LYS A 14 -8.38 19.50 4.53
CA LYS A 14 -7.72 18.22 4.81
C LYS A 14 -7.89 17.90 6.31
N PRO A 15 -8.43 16.74 6.69
CA PRO A 15 -8.53 16.36 8.09
C PRO A 15 -7.14 16.14 8.69
N LEU A 16 -7.01 16.30 9.99
CA LEU A 16 -5.77 16.05 10.73
C LEU A 16 -4.56 16.86 10.22
N THR A 17 -4.80 18.05 9.69
CA THR A 17 -3.73 18.99 9.28
C THR A 17 -3.11 19.62 10.52
N ALA A 18 -1.78 19.50 10.65
CA ALA A 18 -1.04 20.14 11.72
C ALA A 18 -0.72 21.62 11.38
N PRO A 19 -0.67 22.51 12.37
CA PRO A 19 -0.32 23.94 12.11
C PRO A 19 1.01 24.10 11.35
N GLU A 20 2.00 23.31 11.69
CA GLU A 20 3.33 23.30 11.05
C GLU A 20 3.33 22.89 9.58
N ASP A 21 2.26 22.27 9.08
CA ASP A 21 2.15 21.89 7.66
C ASP A 21 2.12 23.12 6.74
N ALA A 22 1.67 24.26 7.24
CA ALA A 22 1.65 25.51 6.47
C ALA A 22 3.06 26.01 6.12
N GLU A 23 4.07 25.65 6.90
CA GLU A 23 5.48 26.04 6.71
C GLU A 23 6.28 24.98 5.94
N ARG A 24 5.70 23.80 5.70
CA ARG A 24 6.37 22.71 4.99
C ARG A 24 6.30 22.90 3.49
N SER A 25 7.44 22.70 2.83
CA SER A 25 7.52 22.62 1.37
C SER A 25 7.96 21.22 0.96
N GLU A 26 7.19 20.58 0.08
CA GLU A 26 7.54 19.26 -0.47
C GLU A 26 8.94 19.30 -1.07
N LYS A 27 9.74 18.27 -0.77
CA LYS A 27 11.10 18.11 -1.28
C LYS A 27 11.22 16.78 -1.98
N VAL A 28 11.88 16.81 -3.14
CA VAL A 28 12.23 15.61 -3.91
C VAL A 28 13.74 15.52 -3.97
N ASP A 29 14.29 14.42 -3.49
CA ASP A 29 15.71 14.13 -3.47
C ASP A 29 16.01 12.81 -4.18
N PHE A 30 17.13 12.77 -4.90
CA PHE A 30 17.66 11.56 -5.54
C PHE A 30 18.98 11.19 -4.86
N GLY A 31 18.93 10.12 -4.07
CA GLY A 31 20.13 9.60 -3.43
C GLY A 31 21.09 8.94 -4.43
N GLU A 32 22.35 8.79 -4.02
CA GLU A 32 23.38 8.05 -4.78
C GLU A 32 23.00 6.57 -4.98
N ASP A 33 22.11 6.04 -4.15
CA ASP A 33 21.52 4.71 -4.23
C ASP A 33 20.44 4.56 -5.31
N GLY A 34 20.18 5.61 -6.06
CA GLY A 34 19.16 5.64 -7.13
C GLY A 34 17.72 5.76 -6.63
N ILE A 35 17.52 5.97 -5.33
CA ILE A 35 16.17 6.10 -4.75
C ILE A 35 15.72 7.56 -4.80
N CYS A 36 14.57 7.78 -5.44
CA CYS A 36 13.84 9.04 -5.37
C CYS A 36 13.05 9.10 -4.05
N ARG A 37 13.35 10.07 -3.22
CA ARG A 37 12.68 10.30 -1.93
C ARG A 37 11.85 11.57 -1.98
N ILE A 38 10.57 11.46 -1.58
CA ILE A 38 9.71 12.63 -1.39
C ILE A 38 9.48 12.80 0.10
N THR A 39 9.64 14.01 0.61
CA THR A 39 9.34 14.37 2.01
C THR A 39 8.59 15.69 2.10
N ASN A 40 8.09 16.03 3.29
CA ASN A 40 7.26 17.20 3.55
C ASN A 40 6.00 17.23 2.65
N VAL A 41 5.39 16.08 2.46
CA VAL A 41 4.13 15.97 1.73
C VAL A 41 3.00 16.53 2.58
N THR A 42 2.40 17.64 2.14
CA THR A 42 1.23 18.27 2.73
C THR A 42 0.00 18.18 1.82
N GLU A 43 0.21 17.89 0.52
CA GLU A 43 -0.83 17.72 -0.48
C GLU A 43 -0.89 16.26 -0.96
N PRO A 44 -1.65 15.40 -0.25
CA PRO A 44 -1.77 14.00 -0.63
C PRO A 44 -2.55 13.83 -1.92
N SER A 45 -2.13 12.88 -2.74
CA SER A 45 -2.71 12.67 -4.06
C SER A 45 -2.59 11.21 -4.52
N LEU A 46 -3.43 10.84 -5.50
CA LEU A 46 -3.32 9.61 -6.26
C LEU A 46 -2.84 9.91 -7.67
N THR A 47 -1.86 9.15 -8.15
CA THR A 47 -1.48 9.14 -9.56
C THR A 47 -2.01 7.86 -10.20
N PHE A 48 -2.85 7.99 -11.21
CA PHE A 48 -3.43 6.87 -11.95
C PHE A 48 -2.53 6.42 -13.10
N TYR A 49 -2.28 5.13 -13.17
CA TYR A 49 -1.56 4.42 -14.21
C TYR A 49 -2.55 3.46 -14.90
N PRO A 50 -3.22 3.89 -15.98
CA PRO A 50 -4.17 3.04 -16.68
C PRO A 50 -3.45 1.89 -17.38
N VAL A 51 -4.00 0.68 -17.27
CA VAL A 51 -3.59 -0.42 -18.12
C VAL A 51 -4.26 -0.33 -19.48
N SER A 52 -3.54 -0.73 -20.53
CA SER A 52 -4.09 -0.78 -21.88
C SER A 52 -4.97 -2.00 -22.09
N GLY A 53 -5.96 -1.89 -22.99
CA GLY A 53 -6.82 -2.99 -23.39
C GLY A 53 -8.29 -2.80 -23.04
N ARG A 54 -9.08 -3.82 -23.37
CA ARG A 54 -10.54 -3.81 -23.13
C ARG A 54 -10.82 -4.30 -21.70
N GLY A 55 -11.27 -3.38 -20.84
CA GLY A 55 -11.63 -3.70 -19.45
C GLY A 55 -13.08 -4.17 -19.25
N PRO A 56 -13.59 -4.11 -18.01
CA PRO A 56 -12.95 -3.55 -16.82
C PRO A 56 -11.79 -4.43 -16.28
N HIS A 57 -10.75 -3.79 -15.78
CA HIS A 57 -9.52 -4.42 -15.29
C HIS A 57 -9.52 -4.51 -13.75
N PRO A 58 -8.80 -5.48 -13.14
CA PRO A 58 -8.47 -5.39 -11.73
C PRO A 58 -7.56 -4.19 -11.48
N ALA A 59 -7.52 -3.72 -10.23
CA ALA A 59 -6.71 -2.57 -9.86
C ALA A 59 -5.94 -2.79 -8.57
N VAL A 60 -4.84 -2.05 -8.41
CA VAL A 60 -4.02 -2.06 -7.19
C VAL A 60 -3.65 -0.63 -6.78
N MET A 61 -3.85 -0.30 -5.51
CA MET A 61 -3.24 0.88 -4.91
C MET A 61 -1.84 0.52 -4.42
N VAL A 62 -0.82 1.22 -4.92
CA VAL A 62 0.58 1.05 -4.53
C VAL A 62 0.93 2.09 -3.50
N VAL A 63 1.47 1.64 -2.35
CA VAL A 63 1.80 2.47 -1.20
C VAL A 63 3.27 2.33 -0.85
N PRO A 64 4.11 3.33 -1.19
CA PRO A 64 5.54 3.30 -0.89
C PRO A 64 5.83 3.27 0.61
N GLY A 65 6.98 2.68 0.98
CA GLY A 65 7.54 2.79 2.31
C GLY A 65 8.32 4.08 2.54
N GLY A 66 9.11 4.08 3.61
CA GLY A 66 9.96 5.20 4.01
C GLY A 66 9.78 5.61 5.47
N GLY A 67 9.31 4.70 6.33
CA GLY A 67 9.23 4.86 7.79
C GLY A 67 8.31 5.99 8.25
N TYR A 68 7.33 6.40 7.46
CA TYR A 68 6.52 7.62 7.65
C TYR A 68 7.32 8.93 7.68
N LYS A 69 8.57 8.91 7.22
CA LYS A 69 9.44 10.09 7.14
C LYS A 69 9.60 10.60 5.72
N ILE A 70 9.66 9.68 4.77
CA ILE A 70 9.75 9.94 3.33
C ILE A 70 8.84 8.98 2.57
N LEU A 71 8.72 9.16 1.26
CA LEU A 71 8.17 8.18 0.34
C LEU A 71 9.27 7.69 -0.60
N ALA A 72 9.50 6.37 -0.66
CA ALA A 72 10.44 5.73 -1.58
C ALA A 72 9.79 5.63 -2.98
N TRP A 73 9.83 6.73 -3.74
CA TRP A 73 8.88 7.06 -4.78
C TRP A 73 9.02 6.29 -6.10
N ASN A 74 10.25 5.93 -6.48
CA ASN A 74 10.47 5.20 -7.73
C ASN A 74 10.32 3.68 -7.54
N HIS A 75 11.28 3.04 -6.89
CA HIS A 75 11.42 1.58 -6.83
C HIS A 75 10.33 0.87 -5.97
N GLU A 76 9.65 1.57 -5.08
CA GLU A 76 8.48 1.11 -4.32
C GLU A 76 7.16 1.75 -4.82
N GLY A 77 7.24 2.63 -5.81
CA GLY A 77 6.10 3.40 -6.32
C GLY A 77 5.92 3.29 -7.83
N LYS A 78 6.50 4.23 -8.60
CA LYS A 78 6.26 4.34 -10.06
C LYS A 78 6.61 3.07 -10.83
N ASP A 79 7.72 2.44 -10.50
CA ASP A 79 8.19 1.25 -11.21
C ASP A 79 7.32 0.03 -10.88
N ILE A 80 6.76 0.00 -9.68
CA ILE A 80 5.74 -1.00 -9.28
C ILE A 80 4.44 -0.79 -10.06
N CYS A 81 3.98 0.46 -10.22
CA CYS A 81 2.81 0.74 -11.04
C CYS A 81 3.01 0.29 -12.49
N ALA A 82 4.19 0.55 -13.06
CA ALA A 82 4.53 0.09 -14.40
C ALA A 82 4.55 -1.45 -14.50
N TYR A 83 5.09 -2.13 -13.47
CA TYR A 83 5.04 -3.58 -13.39
C TYR A 83 3.58 -4.10 -13.39
N PHE A 84 2.71 -3.54 -12.56
CA PHE A 84 1.30 -3.95 -12.51
C PHE A 84 0.57 -3.72 -13.83
N ASN A 85 0.87 -2.63 -14.54
CA ASN A 85 0.35 -2.44 -15.90
C ASN A 85 0.81 -3.56 -16.85
N SER A 86 2.05 -4.02 -16.75
CA SER A 86 2.59 -5.10 -17.61
C SER A 86 1.91 -6.44 -17.41
N ILE A 87 1.26 -6.64 -16.26
CA ILE A 87 0.51 -7.86 -15.90
C ILE A 87 -1.02 -7.65 -15.92
N GLY A 88 -1.52 -6.60 -16.56
CA GLY A 88 -2.95 -6.40 -16.82
C GLY A 88 -3.75 -5.72 -15.70
N PHE A 89 -3.09 -5.10 -14.72
CA PHE A 89 -3.74 -4.34 -13.66
C PHE A 89 -3.64 -2.84 -13.91
N SER A 90 -4.70 -2.09 -13.69
CA SER A 90 -4.61 -0.64 -13.45
C SER A 90 -3.96 -0.38 -12.10
N ALA A 91 -3.12 0.66 -12.00
CA ALA A 91 -2.43 0.96 -10.76
C ALA A 91 -2.67 2.41 -10.33
N PHE A 92 -2.66 2.63 -9.02
CA PHE A 92 -2.82 3.94 -8.39
C PHE A 92 -1.69 4.13 -7.38
N LEU A 93 -0.83 5.11 -7.60
CA LEU A 93 0.27 5.43 -6.69
C LEU A 93 -0.18 6.45 -5.67
N LEU A 94 -0.13 6.09 -4.39
CA LEU A 94 -0.50 6.96 -3.30
C LEU A 94 0.70 7.82 -2.86
N LYS A 95 0.52 9.14 -2.87
CA LYS A 95 1.37 10.13 -2.20
C LYS A 95 0.67 10.54 -0.91
N TYR A 96 1.06 9.97 0.23
CA TYR A 96 0.46 10.25 1.54
C TYR A 96 1.29 11.23 2.36
N ARG A 97 0.68 11.89 3.33
CA ARG A 97 1.34 12.90 4.19
C ARG A 97 2.45 12.31 5.05
N CYS A 98 3.60 12.97 5.02
CA CYS A 98 4.80 12.71 5.84
C CYS A 98 5.67 13.98 5.93
N PRO A 99 6.61 14.10 6.88
CA PRO A 99 6.96 13.17 7.94
C PRO A 99 6.03 13.23 9.16
N ASP A 100 6.10 12.17 9.97
CA ASP A 100 5.55 12.11 11.34
C ASP A 100 4.04 12.39 11.46
N GLN A 101 3.27 12.15 10.38
CA GLN A 101 1.84 12.36 10.29
C GLN A 101 1.08 11.04 10.12
N ARG A 102 1.37 10.03 10.97
CA ARG A 102 0.83 8.67 10.80
C ARG A 102 -0.69 8.65 10.71
N ALA A 103 -1.41 9.35 11.61
CA ALA A 103 -2.87 9.40 11.59
C ALA A 103 -3.42 10.06 10.32
N ALA A 104 -2.78 11.13 9.84
CA ALA A 104 -3.13 11.79 8.58
C ALA A 104 -2.86 10.89 7.37
N ALA A 105 -1.74 10.14 7.37
CA ALA A 105 -1.42 9.17 6.33
C ALA A 105 -2.46 8.03 6.28
N HIS A 106 -2.97 7.56 7.43
CA HIS A 106 -4.07 6.57 7.50
C HIS A 106 -5.35 7.13 6.88
N ALA A 107 -5.72 8.37 7.20
CA ALA A 107 -6.86 9.06 6.60
C ALA A 107 -6.70 9.21 5.08
N ASP A 108 -5.50 9.59 4.61
CA ASP A 108 -5.18 9.71 3.18
C ASP A 108 -5.34 8.37 2.46
N ALA A 109 -4.82 7.29 3.04
CA ALA A 109 -4.92 5.94 2.44
C ALA A 109 -6.37 5.44 2.40
N ALA A 110 -7.14 5.67 3.47
CA ALA A 110 -8.56 5.31 3.50
C ALA A 110 -9.36 6.11 2.45
N ARG A 111 -9.13 7.41 2.37
CA ARG A 111 -9.76 8.28 1.35
C ARG A 111 -9.37 7.85 -0.06
N ALA A 112 -8.11 7.47 -0.28
CA ALA A 112 -7.63 7.00 -1.57
C ALA A 112 -8.37 5.74 -2.04
N MET A 113 -8.51 4.73 -1.17
CA MET A 113 -9.27 3.51 -1.51
C MET A 113 -10.73 3.80 -1.81
N ARG A 114 -11.37 4.65 -1.01
CA ARG A 114 -12.75 5.10 -1.25
C ARG A 114 -12.88 5.83 -2.60
N PHE A 115 -11.94 6.73 -2.91
CA PHE A 115 -11.90 7.45 -4.17
C PHE A 115 -11.77 6.52 -5.38
N ILE A 116 -10.87 5.53 -5.32
CA ILE A 116 -10.69 4.54 -6.39
C ILE A 116 -11.99 3.77 -6.60
N ARG A 117 -12.61 3.27 -5.53
CA ARG A 117 -13.83 2.46 -5.59
C ARG A 117 -15.04 3.28 -6.08
N ALA A 118 -15.20 4.51 -5.62
CA ALA A 118 -16.27 5.42 -6.05
C ALA A 118 -16.18 5.77 -7.55
N ASN A 119 -14.97 5.77 -8.12
CA ASN A 119 -14.72 6.10 -9.51
C ASN A 119 -14.40 4.87 -10.39
N ALA A 120 -14.74 3.66 -9.95
CA ALA A 120 -14.36 2.42 -10.63
C ALA A 120 -14.80 2.40 -12.10
N GLU A 121 -16.02 2.81 -12.40
CA GLU A 121 -16.54 2.90 -13.77
C GLU A 121 -15.72 3.88 -14.63
N LYS A 122 -15.45 5.08 -14.10
CA LYS A 122 -14.64 6.12 -14.78
C LYS A 122 -13.23 5.63 -15.12
N PHE A 123 -12.64 4.82 -14.25
CA PHE A 123 -11.31 4.26 -14.44
C PHE A 123 -11.29 2.93 -15.20
N ASN A 124 -12.47 2.43 -15.63
CA ASN A 124 -12.61 1.14 -16.31
C ASN A 124 -12.00 -0.01 -15.50
N ILE A 125 -12.28 -0.04 -14.19
CA ILE A 125 -11.82 -1.07 -13.27
C ILE A 125 -12.99 -1.82 -12.63
N LYS A 126 -12.73 -3.06 -12.20
CA LYS A 126 -13.69 -3.89 -11.48
C LYS A 126 -13.85 -3.40 -10.05
N PRO A 127 -15.03 -3.00 -9.58
CA PRO A 127 -15.22 -2.43 -8.24
C PRO A 127 -15.00 -3.44 -7.09
N ASP A 128 -15.01 -4.73 -7.40
CA ASP A 128 -14.82 -5.88 -6.49
C ASP A 128 -13.45 -6.56 -6.64
N SER A 129 -12.53 -5.93 -7.35
CA SER A 129 -11.16 -6.42 -7.58
C SER A 129 -10.14 -5.28 -7.44
N ILE A 130 -10.27 -4.49 -6.37
CA ILE A 130 -9.40 -3.37 -6.02
C ILE A 130 -8.59 -3.74 -4.79
N GLY A 131 -7.33 -4.13 -5.00
CA GLY A 131 -6.42 -4.45 -3.92
C GLY A 131 -5.46 -3.31 -3.57
N ALA A 132 -4.58 -3.61 -2.61
CA ALA A 132 -3.51 -2.71 -2.23
C ALA A 132 -2.20 -3.48 -2.02
N LEU A 133 -1.08 -2.87 -2.44
CA LEU A 133 0.27 -3.39 -2.24
C LEU A 133 1.12 -2.32 -1.58
N GLY A 134 1.79 -2.68 -0.49
CA GLY A 134 2.65 -1.76 0.25
C GLY A 134 4.00 -2.32 0.61
N PHE A 135 4.90 -1.41 0.91
CA PHE A 135 6.28 -1.67 1.27
C PHE A 135 6.57 -1.10 2.65
N SER A 136 7.20 -1.88 3.55
CA SER A 136 7.64 -1.37 4.85
C SER A 136 6.51 -0.63 5.61
N ALA A 137 6.67 0.66 5.90
CA ALA A 137 5.61 1.51 6.48
C ALA A 137 4.36 1.62 5.59
N GLY A 138 4.48 1.50 4.26
CA GLY A 138 3.35 1.40 3.34
C GLY A 138 2.55 0.11 3.54
N SER A 139 3.22 -1.01 3.87
CA SER A 139 2.55 -2.25 4.28
C SER A 139 1.76 -2.07 5.58
N HIS A 140 2.29 -1.31 6.53
CA HIS A 140 1.55 -0.94 7.75
C HIS A 140 0.28 -0.16 7.43
N LEU A 141 0.35 0.83 6.53
CA LEU A 141 -0.85 1.56 6.08
C LEU A 141 -1.91 0.60 5.51
N ILE A 142 -1.50 -0.34 4.65
CA ILE A 142 -2.42 -1.32 4.07
C ILE A 142 -2.97 -2.28 5.13
N ALA A 143 -2.15 -2.71 6.07
CA ALA A 143 -2.59 -3.55 7.20
C ALA A 143 -3.67 -2.83 8.02
N THR A 144 -3.50 -1.52 8.26
CA THR A 144 -4.50 -0.68 8.94
C THR A 144 -5.82 -0.60 8.14
N LEU A 145 -5.77 -0.50 6.80
CA LEU A 145 -6.98 -0.53 5.98
C LEU A 145 -7.66 -1.90 5.98
N SER A 146 -6.86 -2.97 6.09
CA SER A 146 -7.31 -4.36 5.98
C SER A 146 -7.98 -4.86 7.26
N ALA A 147 -7.45 -4.48 8.42
CA ALA A 147 -7.86 -5.01 9.70
C ALA A 147 -7.73 -3.98 10.85
N PRO A 148 -8.37 -2.81 10.75
CA PRO A 148 -8.31 -1.83 11.82
C PRO A 148 -9.05 -2.34 13.07
N ALA A 149 -8.49 -2.09 14.26
CA ALA A 149 -9.19 -2.35 15.52
C ALA A 149 -10.37 -1.39 15.72
N ASP A 150 -10.16 -0.13 15.33
CA ASP A 150 -11.16 0.93 15.34
C ASP A 150 -11.28 1.55 13.94
N GLU A 151 -12.39 2.22 13.65
CA GLU A 151 -12.54 2.95 12.39
C GLU A 151 -11.46 4.02 12.24
N ILE A 152 -10.97 4.23 11.00
CA ILE A 152 -9.99 5.28 10.72
C ILE A 152 -10.68 6.64 10.88
N PRO A 153 -10.29 7.44 11.88
CA PRO A 153 -11.05 8.63 12.27
C PRO A 153 -10.73 9.80 11.33
N TYR A 154 -11.68 10.12 10.46
CA TYR A 154 -11.79 11.45 9.87
C TYR A 154 -13.25 11.78 9.58
N PRO A 155 -13.67 13.05 9.69
CA PRO A 155 -15.05 13.42 9.40
C PRO A 155 -15.39 13.21 7.92
N SER A 156 -16.54 12.60 7.65
CA SER A 156 -17.06 12.43 6.28
C SER A 156 -17.14 13.81 5.59
N GLN A 157 -16.69 13.87 4.34
CA GLN A 157 -16.61 15.11 3.57
C GLN A 157 -17.61 15.14 2.41
N ASP A 158 -17.84 14.01 1.77
CA ASP A 158 -18.71 13.89 0.60
C ASP A 158 -19.16 12.42 0.40
N GLU A 159 -19.87 12.16 -0.71
CA GLU A 159 -20.41 10.84 -1.04
C GLU A 159 -19.33 9.75 -1.23
N ILE A 160 -18.08 10.12 -1.51
CA ILE A 160 -16.97 9.17 -1.64
C ILE A 160 -16.75 8.44 -0.31
N ASP A 161 -17.01 9.08 0.82
CA ASP A 161 -16.81 8.50 2.15
C ASP A 161 -17.85 7.44 2.53
N ASN A 162 -18.89 7.25 1.71
CA ASN A 162 -19.84 6.14 1.85
C ASN A 162 -19.29 4.81 1.29
N PHE A 163 -18.21 4.83 0.52
CA PHE A 163 -17.58 3.63 -0.01
C PHE A 163 -16.63 2.98 0.99
N SER A 164 -16.43 1.67 0.85
CA SER A 164 -15.47 0.94 1.69
C SER A 164 -14.03 1.35 1.37
N TYR A 165 -13.24 1.60 2.42
CA TYR A 165 -11.79 1.76 2.31
C TYR A 165 -11.02 0.44 2.40
N ARG A 166 -11.68 -0.68 2.71
CA ARG A 166 -11.04 -1.99 2.79
C ARG A 166 -10.65 -2.48 1.40
N PRO A 167 -9.40 -2.89 1.17
CA PRO A 167 -9.01 -3.52 -0.09
C PRO A 167 -9.65 -4.90 -0.24
N ASP A 168 -9.85 -5.38 -1.48
CA ASP A 168 -10.39 -6.69 -1.76
C ASP A 168 -9.31 -7.79 -1.65
N PHE A 169 -8.03 -7.40 -1.72
CA PHE A 169 -6.84 -8.20 -1.43
C PHE A 169 -5.69 -7.30 -1.00
N ALA A 170 -4.73 -7.84 -0.25
CA ALA A 170 -3.57 -7.09 0.22
C ALA A 170 -2.26 -7.82 -0.09
N ALA A 171 -1.21 -7.08 -0.43
CA ALA A 171 0.15 -7.59 -0.51
C ALA A 171 1.07 -6.73 0.37
N LEU A 172 1.70 -7.36 1.35
CA LEU A 172 2.55 -6.72 2.35
C LEU A 172 4.00 -7.17 2.13
N ILE A 173 4.80 -6.28 1.57
CA ILE A 173 6.20 -6.56 1.22
C ILE A 173 7.10 -5.98 2.31
N TYR A 174 7.91 -6.82 2.93
CA TYR A 174 8.73 -6.52 4.10
C TYR A 174 8.02 -5.60 5.10
N PRO A 175 6.84 -6.03 5.63
CA PRO A 175 6.02 -5.18 6.46
C PRO A 175 6.73 -4.74 7.74
N ALA A 176 6.45 -3.50 8.17
CA ALA A 176 6.92 -2.93 9.42
C ALA A 176 5.73 -2.71 10.38
N TYR A 177 6.02 -2.64 11.67
CA TYR A 177 5.08 -2.20 12.73
C TYR A 177 3.80 -3.04 12.86
N LEU A 178 3.85 -4.35 12.58
CA LEU A 178 2.67 -5.21 12.67
C LEU A 178 2.63 -6.06 13.96
N ALA A 179 3.79 -6.52 14.43
CA ALA A 179 3.88 -7.43 15.56
C ALA A 179 5.12 -7.17 16.43
N ASP A 180 5.05 -7.62 17.68
CA ASP A 180 6.16 -7.69 18.60
C ASP A 180 7.04 -8.95 18.40
N ASP A 181 8.06 -9.15 19.24
CA ASP A 181 8.98 -10.29 19.17
C ASP A 181 8.31 -11.63 19.51
N ASP A 182 7.19 -11.59 20.20
CA ASP A 182 6.39 -12.77 20.57
C ASP A 182 5.28 -13.07 19.54
N LEU A 183 5.31 -12.44 18.38
CA LEU A 183 4.33 -12.55 17.28
C LEU A 183 2.93 -12.04 17.64
N ASN A 184 2.77 -11.24 18.68
CA ASN A 184 1.51 -10.58 18.98
C ASN A 184 1.36 -9.36 18.09
N LEU A 185 0.20 -9.25 17.44
CA LEU A 185 -0.10 -8.04 16.68
C LEU A 185 -0.26 -6.84 17.61
N TYR A 186 0.17 -5.67 17.13
CA TYR A 186 -0.07 -4.43 17.87
C TYR A 186 -1.57 -4.15 18.01
N PRO A 187 -1.98 -3.42 19.08
CA PRO A 187 -3.40 -3.24 19.44
C PRO A 187 -4.26 -2.53 18.39
N GLU A 188 -3.63 -1.80 17.47
CA GLU A 188 -4.31 -1.14 16.37
C GLU A 188 -4.88 -2.11 15.32
N PHE A 189 -4.59 -3.41 15.42
CA PHE A 189 -5.06 -4.42 14.47
C PHE A 189 -6.05 -5.40 15.07
N LYS A 190 -7.10 -5.70 14.33
CA LYS A 190 -8.10 -6.72 14.65
C LYS A 190 -8.41 -7.58 13.43
N ILE A 191 -7.72 -8.71 13.32
CA ILE A 191 -7.98 -9.68 12.25
C ILE A 191 -9.32 -10.38 12.51
N THR A 192 -10.15 -10.43 11.47
CA THR A 192 -11.45 -11.13 11.46
C THR A 192 -11.58 -11.95 10.17
N GLU A 193 -12.63 -12.75 10.05
CA GLU A 193 -12.98 -13.46 8.80
C GLU A 193 -13.21 -12.52 7.59
N ASN A 194 -13.47 -11.22 7.86
CA ASN A 194 -13.65 -10.19 6.83
C ASN A 194 -12.35 -9.50 6.43
N THR A 195 -11.21 -9.84 7.04
CA THR A 195 -9.90 -9.34 6.61
C THR A 195 -9.58 -9.88 5.21
N PRO A 196 -9.08 -9.07 4.28
CA PRO A 196 -8.85 -9.50 2.91
C PRO A 196 -7.78 -10.60 2.81
N PRO A 197 -7.86 -11.49 1.80
CA PRO A 197 -6.77 -12.40 1.46
C PRO A 197 -5.46 -11.64 1.31
N THR A 198 -4.39 -12.17 1.91
CA THR A 198 -3.13 -11.43 2.02
C THR A 198 -1.94 -12.23 1.54
N PHE A 199 -1.10 -11.60 0.70
CA PHE A 199 0.23 -12.06 0.35
C PHE A 199 1.27 -11.37 1.25
N LEU A 200 2.26 -12.12 1.73
CA LEU A 200 3.32 -11.63 2.61
C LEU A 200 4.69 -12.08 2.10
N LEU A 201 5.67 -11.19 2.18
CA LEU A 201 7.04 -11.53 1.82
C LEU A 201 8.03 -10.73 2.68
N GLN A 202 9.04 -11.42 3.23
CA GLN A 202 10.10 -10.80 4.02
C GLN A 202 11.36 -11.65 4.03
N SER A 203 12.49 -11.06 4.44
CA SER A 203 13.77 -11.73 4.65
C SER A 203 14.06 -11.83 6.15
N GLU A 204 14.76 -12.89 6.58
CA GLU A 204 15.14 -13.10 7.98
C GLU A 204 16.19 -12.08 8.44
N ASP A 205 17.10 -11.72 7.53
CA ASP A 205 18.15 -10.72 7.75
C ASP A 205 17.67 -9.26 7.70
N ASP A 206 16.35 -9.05 7.56
CA ASP A 206 15.72 -7.72 7.55
C ASP A 206 15.78 -7.10 8.96
N PRO A 207 16.42 -5.92 9.15
CA PRO A 207 16.47 -5.25 10.44
C PRO A 207 15.09 -4.80 10.96
N ILE A 208 14.06 -4.80 10.09
CA ILE A 208 12.65 -4.48 10.46
C ILE A 208 11.95 -5.71 11.05
N ARG A 209 12.60 -6.83 11.14
CA ARG A 209 12.18 -8.07 11.78
C ARG A 209 11.09 -8.85 11.05
N VAL A 210 11.37 -10.09 10.81
CA VAL A 210 10.49 -11.06 10.14
C VAL A 210 9.21 -11.35 10.92
N GLU A 211 9.20 -11.12 12.23
CA GLU A 211 8.07 -11.30 13.15
C GLU A 211 6.83 -10.51 12.69
N ASN A 212 7.02 -9.36 12.03
CA ASN A 212 5.90 -8.61 11.44
C ASN A 212 5.10 -9.46 10.43
N ALA A 213 5.78 -10.11 9.51
CA ALA A 213 5.13 -10.97 8.52
C ALA A 213 4.56 -12.26 9.13
N VAL A 214 5.34 -12.90 10.01
CA VAL A 214 4.95 -14.17 10.66
C VAL A 214 3.77 -13.96 11.60
N GLY A 215 3.78 -12.94 12.44
CA GLY A 215 2.69 -12.59 13.35
C GLY A 215 1.38 -12.33 12.60
N TRP A 216 1.45 -11.54 11.52
CA TRP A 216 0.30 -11.26 10.67
C TRP A 216 -0.24 -12.53 10.01
N TYR A 217 0.62 -13.34 9.40
CA TYR A 217 0.23 -14.62 8.81
C TYR A 217 -0.46 -15.55 9.81
N MET A 218 0.10 -15.68 11.01
CA MET A 218 -0.49 -16.55 12.05
C MET A 218 -1.84 -16.05 12.53
N ALA A 219 -2.05 -14.73 12.61
CA ALA A 219 -3.34 -14.16 12.94
C ALA A 219 -4.39 -14.41 11.83
N LEU A 220 -4.03 -14.22 10.56
CA LEU A 220 -4.89 -14.56 9.41
C LEU A 220 -5.29 -16.03 9.42
N LYS A 221 -4.32 -16.94 9.62
CA LYS A 221 -4.58 -18.38 9.70
C LYS A 221 -5.58 -18.73 10.82
N ARG A 222 -5.43 -18.13 12.01
CA ARG A 222 -6.37 -18.34 13.13
C ARG A 222 -7.77 -17.85 12.80
N ALA A 223 -7.91 -16.80 12.02
CA ALA A 223 -9.19 -16.24 11.58
C ALA A 223 -9.78 -16.96 10.34
N GLY A 224 -9.11 -17.97 9.78
CA GLY A 224 -9.56 -18.68 8.59
C GLY A 224 -9.45 -17.89 7.29
N VAL A 225 -8.68 -16.81 7.28
CA VAL A 225 -8.44 -15.97 6.10
C VAL A 225 -7.33 -16.59 5.24
N LYS A 226 -7.54 -16.60 3.93
CA LYS A 226 -6.52 -17.09 2.98
C LYS A 226 -5.29 -16.19 2.99
N ALA A 227 -4.12 -16.78 3.17
CA ALA A 227 -2.85 -16.08 3.13
C ALA A 227 -1.77 -16.92 2.46
N GLU A 228 -0.89 -16.26 1.72
CA GLU A 228 0.33 -16.85 1.18
C GLU A 228 1.53 -16.07 1.72
N MET A 229 2.57 -16.77 2.18
CA MET A 229 3.74 -16.14 2.77
C MET A 229 5.02 -16.77 2.23
N HIS A 230 6.00 -15.91 1.88
CA HIS A 230 7.33 -16.30 1.46
C HIS A 230 8.37 -15.65 2.37
N LEU A 231 9.21 -16.47 3.00
CA LEU A 231 10.32 -16.03 3.82
C LEU A 231 11.65 -16.48 3.20
N TYR A 232 12.60 -15.58 3.18
CA TYR A 232 13.95 -15.82 2.67
C TYR A 232 14.97 -15.66 3.78
N SER A 233 16.07 -16.40 3.73
CA SER A 233 17.17 -16.26 4.69
C SER A 233 17.91 -14.93 4.53
N GLU A 234 17.94 -14.41 3.28
CA GLU A 234 18.71 -13.21 2.93
C GLU A 234 17.94 -12.36 1.92
N GLY A 235 18.14 -11.05 1.98
CA GLY A 235 17.51 -10.07 1.08
C GLY A 235 17.50 -8.66 1.66
N GLY A 236 17.64 -8.53 2.98
CA GLY A 236 17.61 -7.24 3.68
C GLY A 236 16.26 -6.53 3.57
N HIS A 237 16.31 -5.22 3.59
CA HIS A 237 15.13 -4.33 3.59
C HIS A 237 15.17 -3.30 2.47
N GLY A 238 14.01 -2.85 1.99
CA GLY A 238 13.90 -1.68 1.11
C GLY A 238 14.34 -1.92 -0.34
N TYR A 239 14.39 -3.16 -0.80
CA TYR A 239 14.81 -3.49 -2.17
C TYR A 239 13.77 -3.11 -3.24
N GLY A 240 12.49 -2.97 -2.90
CA GLY A 240 11.44 -2.64 -3.86
C GLY A 240 11.46 -3.55 -5.09
N ILE A 241 11.51 -2.95 -6.28
CA ILE A 241 11.64 -3.69 -7.55
C ILE A 241 13.09 -3.84 -8.00
N PHE A 242 14.05 -3.30 -7.29
CA PHE A 242 15.46 -3.44 -7.65
C PHE A 242 15.89 -4.90 -7.57
N ARG A 243 16.68 -5.32 -8.56
CA ARG A 243 17.27 -6.65 -8.54
C ARG A 243 18.44 -6.67 -7.56
N THR A 244 18.30 -7.45 -6.52
CA THR A 244 19.40 -7.84 -5.63
C THR A 244 20.06 -9.12 -6.17
N GLY A 245 21.17 -9.53 -5.68
CA GLY A 245 21.74 -10.85 -5.99
C GLY A 245 21.00 -12.03 -5.34
N HIS A 246 19.93 -11.77 -4.56
CA HIS A 246 19.23 -12.74 -3.73
C HIS A 246 17.91 -13.24 -4.38
N PRO A 247 17.46 -14.46 -4.02
CA PRO A 247 16.20 -15.04 -4.52
C PRO A 247 14.96 -14.17 -4.25
N VAL A 248 15.01 -13.31 -3.25
CA VAL A 248 13.94 -12.35 -2.91
C VAL A 248 13.54 -11.48 -4.11
N SER A 249 14.45 -11.24 -5.07
CA SER A 249 14.17 -10.48 -6.31
C SER A 249 13.06 -11.11 -7.17
N ASN A 250 12.67 -12.35 -6.93
CA ASN A 250 11.58 -13.03 -7.64
C ASN A 250 10.19 -12.74 -7.04
N TRP A 251 10.10 -11.88 -6.04
CA TRP A 251 8.84 -11.62 -5.33
C TRP A 251 7.71 -11.17 -6.25
N THR A 252 8.02 -10.41 -7.30
CA THR A 252 7.02 -9.93 -8.25
C THR A 252 6.33 -11.07 -8.99
N ALA A 253 7.09 -12.10 -9.43
CA ALA A 253 6.52 -13.29 -10.07
C ALA A 253 5.64 -14.08 -9.10
N LEU A 254 6.05 -14.23 -7.85
CA LEU A 254 5.26 -14.91 -6.81
C LEU A 254 3.94 -14.18 -6.55
N THR A 255 4.00 -12.86 -6.38
CA THR A 255 2.80 -12.03 -6.20
C THR A 255 1.88 -12.11 -7.41
N THR A 256 2.41 -12.09 -8.63
CA THR A 256 1.62 -12.25 -9.86
C THR A 256 0.88 -13.58 -9.88
N ASN A 257 1.57 -14.70 -9.62
CA ASN A 257 0.96 -16.02 -9.59
C ASN A 257 -0.15 -16.10 -8.54
N TRP A 258 0.11 -15.57 -7.34
CA TRP A 258 -0.91 -15.50 -6.29
C TRP A 258 -2.14 -14.70 -6.72
N LEU A 259 -1.96 -13.50 -7.31
CA LEU A 259 -3.04 -12.65 -7.80
C LEU A 259 -3.86 -13.31 -8.90
N TYR A 260 -3.21 -13.95 -9.86
CA TYR A 260 -3.90 -14.65 -10.96
C TYR A 260 -4.75 -15.79 -10.43
N ASN A 261 -4.23 -16.57 -9.48
CA ASN A 261 -4.99 -17.63 -8.82
C ASN A 261 -6.15 -17.05 -7.98
N LEU A 262 -5.93 -16.00 -7.20
CA LEU A 262 -6.93 -15.39 -6.35
C LEU A 262 -8.10 -14.82 -7.15
N LEU A 263 -7.79 -14.09 -8.24
CA LEU A 263 -8.76 -13.39 -9.08
C LEU A 263 -9.23 -14.23 -10.29
N GLN A 264 -8.77 -15.49 -10.41
CA GLN A 264 -9.10 -16.40 -11.52
C GLN A 264 -8.81 -15.80 -12.90
N ILE A 265 -7.72 -15.04 -13.01
CA ILE A 265 -7.23 -14.47 -14.27
C ILE A 265 -6.56 -15.61 -15.08
N LYS A 266 -6.95 -15.75 -16.34
CA LYS A 266 -6.42 -16.76 -17.27
C LYS A 266 -5.40 -16.17 -18.21
#